data_ba0bc0fc3c1fb0d147a1dd8bef93237f
#
_entry.id   ba0bc0fc3c1fb0d147a1dd8bef93237f
#
_cell.length_a   1.000
_cell.length_b   1.000
_cell.length_c   1.000
_cell.angle_alpha   90.00
_cell.angle_beta   90.00
_cell.angle_gamma   90.00
#
_symmetry.space_group_name_H-M   'P 1'
#
loop_
_entity.id
_entity.type
_entity.pdbx_description
1 polymer ?
#
loop_
_entity_poly.entity_id
_entity_poly.type
_entity_poly.pdbx_seq_one_letter_code
_entity_poly.pdbx_strand_id
1 'polypeptide(L)'
;EIYLVSPDVHQFRAQHAVWLGGAAVRAGEWLRFELGAGSVSVAAGATPRLAGLAVRVRDRVAVLQWLRSQHVPFDARADGIVVPASAATGAFLRFR
;
A
#
# COMPACT_ATOMS: atom_id res chain seq x y z
N GLU A 1 -1.45 2.64 -5.53
CA GLU A 1 -0.76 1.38 -5.20
C GLU A 1 -1.54 0.61 -4.13
N ILE A 2 -1.68 -0.69 -4.30
CA ILE A 2 -2.39 -1.58 -3.38
C ILE A 2 -1.38 -2.49 -2.70
N TYR A 3 -1.49 -2.62 -1.39
CA TYR A 3 -0.63 -3.48 -0.59
C TYR A 3 -1.45 -4.65 -0.03
N LEU A 4 -1.08 -5.87 -0.41
CA LEU A 4 -1.77 -7.09 -0.03
C LEU A 4 -0.87 -7.98 0.82
N VAL A 5 -1.47 -8.76 1.70
CA VAL A 5 -0.78 -9.79 2.47
C VAL A 5 -1.34 -11.15 2.07
N SER A 6 -0.45 -12.11 1.83
CA SER A 6 -0.82 -13.48 1.48
C SER A 6 0.01 -14.47 2.31
N PRO A 7 -0.58 -15.58 2.77
CA PRO A 7 0.18 -16.63 3.47
C PRO A 7 1.25 -17.26 2.58
N ASP A 8 1.05 -17.29 1.28
CA ASP A 8 1.99 -17.85 0.32
C ASP A 8 2.07 -16.92 -0.90
N VAL A 9 3.11 -16.07 -0.92
CA VAL A 9 3.33 -15.08 -1.99
C VAL A 9 3.59 -15.78 -3.33
N HIS A 10 4.29 -16.91 -3.32
CA HIS A 10 4.57 -17.67 -4.53
C HIS A 10 3.29 -18.23 -5.16
N GLN A 11 2.40 -18.81 -4.35
CA GLN A 11 1.10 -19.28 -4.80
C GLN A 11 0.23 -18.15 -5.30
N PHE A 12 0.22 -17.02 -4.58
CA PHE A 12 -0.51 -15.82 -5.01
C PHE A 12 -0.08 -15.37 -6.40
N ARG A 13 1.23 -15.30 -6.64
CA ARG A 13 1.79 -14.93 -7.94
C ARG A 13 1.35 -15.91 -9.03
N ALA A 14 1.38 -17.23 -8.76
CA ALA A 14 0.97 -18.24 -9.72
C ALA A 14 -0.52 -18.17 -10.05
N GLN A 15 -1.37 -17.98 -9.04
CA GLN A 15 -2.82 -17.87 -9.22
C GLN A 15 -3.26 -16.63 -9.99
N HIS A 16 -2.50 -15.55 -9.88
CA HIS A 16 -2.85 -14.26 -10.49
C HIS A 16 -1.93 -13.85 -11.63
N ALA A 17 -1.19 -14.80 -12.19
CA ALA A 17 -0.19 -14.51 -13.23
C ALA A 17 -0.79 -13.82 -14.46
N VAL A 18 -2.05 -14.10 -14.79
CA VAL A 18 -2.73 -13.56 -15.98
C VAL A 18 -2.78 -12.03 -15.92
N TRP A 19 -3.10 -11.45 -14.76
CA TRP A 19 -3.23 -10.00 -14.64
C TRP A 19 -2.02 -9.32 -13.98
N LEU A 20 -1.22 -10.06 -13.19
CA LEU A 20 0.00 -9.50 -12.59
C LEU A 20 1.14 -9.36 -13.59
N GLY A 21 1.14 -10.16 -14.65
CA GLY A 21 2.25 -10.22 -15.59
C GLY A 21 3.45 -10.95 -14.99
N GLY A 22 4.57 -10.91 -15.71
CA GLY A 22 5.76 -11.70 -15.35
C GLY A 22 6.80 -10.95 -14.53
N ALA A 23 6.82 -9.61 -14.61
CA ALA A 23 7.88 -8.81 -14.00
C ALA A 23 7.49 -8.36 -12.60
N ALA A 24 8.37 -8.62 -11.64
CA ALA A 24 8.20 -8.18 -10.26
C ALA A 24 9.52 -7.65 -9.71
N VAL A 25 9.44 -6.66 -8.85
CA VAL A 25 10.59 -6.05 -8.19
C VAL A 25 10.47 -6.24 -6.69
N ARG A 26 11.54 -6.71 -6.07
CA ARG A 26 11.61 -6.84 -4.61
C ARG A 26 11.92 -5.48 -4.00
N ALA A 27 11.07 -5.03 -3.07
CA ALA A 27 11.26 -3.79 -2.32
C ALA A 27 11.07 -4.10 -0.84
N GLY A 28 12.17 -4.41 -0.13
CA GLY A 28 12.11 -4.88 1.25
C GLY A 28 11.36 -6.19 1.36
N GLU A 29 10.32 -6.22 2.19
CA GLU A 29 9.45 -7.39 2.35
C GLU A 29 8.38 -7.51 1.26
N TRP A 30 8.24 -6.50 0.39
CA TRP A 30 7.21 -6.43 -0.63
C TRP A 30 7.72 -6.92 -1.98
N LEU A 31 6.88 -7.69 -2.67
CA LEU A 31 7.07 -8.03 -4.07
C LEU A 31 6.11 -7.16 -4.88
N ARG A 32 6.65 -6.27 -5.69
CA ARG A 32 5.88 -5.24 -6.40
C ARG A 32 5.70 -5.60 -7.87
N PHE A 33 4.46 -5.50 -8.34
CA PHE A 33 4.06 -5.72 -9.73
C PHE A 33 3.54 -4.41 -10.32
N GLU A 34 4.14 -3.95 -11.40
CA GLU A 34 3.67 -2.78 -12.14
C GLU A 34 2.57 -3.19 -13.12
N LEU A 35 1.43 -2.51 -13.07
CA LEU A 35 0.25 -2.84 -13.88
C LEU A 35 -0.14 -1.72 -14.86
N GLY A 36 0.78 -0.86 -15.24
CA GLY A 36 0.49 0.26 -16.14
C GLY A 36 -0.11 1.46 -15.41
N ALA A 37 -1.38 1.40 -15.05
CA ALA A 37 -2.05 2.50 -14.34
C ALA A 37 -1.75 2.57 -12.85
N GLY A 38 -1.11 1.54 -12.29
CA GLY A 38 -0.80 1.48 -10.86
C GLY A 38 0.07 0.28 -10.55
N SER A 39 0.19 -0.06 -9.29
CA SER A 39 0.98 -1.20 -8.85
C SER A 39 0.30 -1.96 -7.72
N VAL A 40 0.67 -3.24 -7.60
CA VAL A 40 0.26 -4.12 -6.51
C VAL A 40 1.52 -4.64 -5.83
N SER A 41 1.59 -4.52 -4.52
CA SER A 41 2.67 -5.07 -3.71
C SER A 41 2.13 -6.15 -2.78
N VAL A 42 2.83 -7.26 -2.69
CA VAL A 42 2.42 -8.42 -1.90
C VAL A 42 3.52 -8.78 -0.92
N ALA A 43 3.15 -9.04 0.33
CA ALA A 43 4.06 -9.55 1.35
C ALA A 43 3.47 -10.79 2.02
N ALA A 44 4.34 -11.59 2.62
CA ALA A 44 3.93 -12.76 3.37
C ALA A 44 3.31 -12.37 4.73
N GLY A 45 2.27 -13.08 5.13
CA GLY A 45 1.64 -12.91 6.44
C GLY A 45 0.68 -14.04 6.72
N ALA A 46 0.26 -14.18 7.97
CA ALA A 46 -0.53 -15.33 8.41
C ALA A 46 -1.93 -15.38 7.80
N THR A 47 -2.54 -14.22 7.53
CA THR A 47 -3.92 -14.12 7.05
C THR A 47 -3.97 -13.28 5.78
N PRO A 48 -4.67 -13.74 4.72
CA PRO A 48 -4.87 -12.93 3.51
C PRO A 48 -5.64 -11.65 3.87
N ARG A 49 -5.10 -10.49 3.47
CA ARG A 49 -5.78 -9.21 3.74
C ARG A 49 -5.24 -8.08 2.88
N LEU A 50 -6.02 -7.02 2.79
CA LEU A 50 -5.56 -5.73 2.29
C LEU A 50 -4.77 -5.05 3.41
N ALA A 51 -3.47 -4.84 3.19
CA ALA A 51 -2.62 -4.19 4.18
C ALA A 51 -2.73 -2.67 4.13
N GLY A 52 -2.86 -2.10 2.94
CA GLY A 52 -2.96 -0.66 2.78
C GLY A 52 -3.11 -0.20 1.34
N LEU A 53 -3.25 1.10 1.19
CA LEU A 53 -3.36 1.78 -0.10
C LEU A 53 -2.39 2.96 -0.13
N ALA A 54 -1.82 3.24 -1.30
CA ALA A 54 -1.09 4.47 -1.53
C ALA A 54 -1.79 5.25 -2.65
N VAL A 55 -2.05 6.52 -2.39
CA VAL A 55 -2.74 7.43 -3.30
C VAL A 55 -1.85 8.62 -3.58
N ARG A 56 -1.73 8.99 -4.85
CA ARG A 56 -1.02 10.21 -5.23
C ARG A 56 -1.92 11.41 -5.00
N VAL A 57 -1.40 12.44 -4.32
CA VAL A 57 -2.13 13.68 -4.06
C VAL A 57 -1.43 14.86 -4.71
N ARG A 58 -2.19 15.88 -5.08
CA ARG A 58 -1.64 17.09 -5.69
C ARG A 58 -1.01 18.02 -4.67
N ASP A 59 -1.58 18.09 -3.47
CA ASP A 59 -1.19 19.05 -2.45
C ASP A 59 -1.06 18.35 -1.10
N ARG A 60 0.18 18.02 -0.74
CA ARG A 60 0.50 17.40 0.55
C ARG A 60 0.16 18.28 1.73
N VAL A 61 0.36 19.59 1.59
CA VAL A 61 0.10 20.56 2.67
C VAL A 61 -1.39 20.54 3.00
N ALA A 62 -2.25 20.50 2.00
CA ALA A 62 -3.70 20.42 2.20
C ALA A 62 -4.09 19.13 2.93
N VAL A 63 -3.47 18.00 2.59
CA VAL A 63 -3.71 16.73 3.27
C VAL A 63 -3.27 16.80 4.73
N LEU A 64 -2.08 17.35 5.00
CA LEU A 64 -1.59 17.54 6.38
C LEU A 64 -2.53 18.40 7.20
N GLN A 65 -2.99 19.51 6.65
CA GLN A 65 -3.92 20.41 7.33
C GLN A 65 -5.25 19.72 7.62
N TRP A 66 -5.75 18.97 6.68
CA TRP A 66 -7.00 18.22 6.86
C TRP A 66 -6.88 17.15 7.94
N LEU A 67 -5.79 16.37 7.92
CA LEU A 67 -5.56 15.33 8.93
C LEU A 67 -5.44 15.94 10.34
N ARG A 68 -4.76 17.08 10.47
CA ARG A 68 -4.66 17.79 11.74
C ARG A 68 -6.01 18.31 12.21
N SER A 69 -6.81 18.86 11.30
CA SER A 69 -8.14 19.39 11.64
C SER A 69 -9.10 18.30 12.11
N GLN A 70 -8.95 17.08 11.61
CA GLN A 70 -9.76 15.93 11.99
C GLN A 70 -9.17 15.12 13.14
N HIS A 71 -8.02 15.56 13.69
CA HIS A 71 -7.30 14.85 14.76
C HIS A 71 -6.94 13.41 14.40
N VAL A 72 -6.60 13.16 13.13
CA VAL A 72 -6.17 11.85 12.65
C VAL A 72 -4.68 11.69 12.88
N PRO A 73 -4.21 10.64 13.59
CA PRO A 73 -2.79 10.37 13.74
C PRO A 73 -2.15 10.06 12.39
N PHE A 74 -0.99 10.63 12.14
CA PHE A 74 -0.24 10.38 10.91
C PHE A 74 1.26 10.51 11.15
N ASP A 75 2.04 9.95 10.21
CA ASP A 75 3.49 10.05 10.17
C ASP A 75 3.89 10.71 8.85
N ALA A 76 4.51 11.89 8.92
CA ALA A 76 4.97 12.60 7.74
C ALA A 76 6.40 12.19 7.42
N ARG A 77 6.62 11.61 6.24
CA ARG A 77 7.91 11.13 5.76
C ARG A 77 8.28 11.81 4.45
N ALA A 78 9.55 11.69 4.04
CA ALA A 78 10.01 12.25 2.77
C ALA A 78 9.26 11.66 1.57
N ASP A 79 8.90 10.38 1.64
CA ASP A 79 8.21 9.65 0.56
C ASP A 79 6.69 9.65 0.67
N GLY A 80 6.12 10.28 1.69
CA GLY A 80 4.67 10.37 1.82
C GLY A 80 4.20 10.61 3.25
N ILE A 81 2.89 10.75 3.38
CA ILE A 81 2.19 10.88 4.65
C ILE A 81 1.49 9.55 4.91
N VAL A 82 1.74 8.91 6.04
CA VAL A 82 1.18 7.61 6.37
C VAL A 82 0.20 7.74 7.52
N VAL A 83 -1.04 7.30 7.30
CA VAL A 83 -2.04 7.10 8.35
C VAL A 83 -1.99 5.62 8.73
N PRO A 84 -1.66 5.28 9.99
CA PRO A 84 -1.52 3.88 10.38
C PRO A 84 -2.85 3.13 10.33
N ALA A 85 -2.78 1.81 10.17
CA ALA A 85 -3.97 0.96 10.07
C ALA A 85 -4.90 1.11 11.28
N SER A 86 -4.36 1.32 12.48
CA SER A 86 -5.14 1.52 13.70
C SER A 86 -6.02 2.77 13.66
N ALA A 87 -5.65 3.78 12.87
CA ALA A 87 -6.42 5.02 12.71
C ALA A 87 -7.24 5.04 11.41
N ALA A 88 -7.16 4.00 10.59
CA ALA A 88 -7.75 3.95 9.24
C ALA A 88 -8.45 2.61 8.96
N THR A 89 -9.30 2.16 9.85
CA THR A 89 -10.17 0.98 9.66
C THR A 89 -9.44 -0.33 9.29
N GLY A 90 -8.21 -0.53 9.76
CA GLY A 90 -7.50 -1.79 9.63
C GLY A 90 -6.52 -1.89 8.45
N ALA A 91 -6.51 -0.92 7.54
CA ALA A 91 -5.54 -0.82 6.46
C ALA A 91 -4.86 0.55 6.50
N PHE A 92 -3.55 0.59 6.30
CA PHE A 92 -2.85 1.89 6.29
C PHE A 92 -3.19 2.68 5.02
N LEU A 93 -3.08 4.01 5.10
CA LEU A 93 -3.21 4.90 3.96
C LEU A 93 -1.90 5.68 3.80
N ARG A 94 -1.40 5.74 2.58
CA ARG A 94 -0.24 6.56 2.24
C ARG A 94 -0.61 7.57 1.18
N PHE A 95 -0.34 8.83 1.47
CA PHE A 95 -0.54 9.94 0.52
C PHE A 95 0.83 10.37 0.00
N ARG A 96 1.03 10.29 -1.28
CA ARG A 96 2.29 10.63 -1.95
C ARG A 96 2.25 11.94 -2.67
#